data_a7807b01f29a4b816935947796f4d9c0
#
_entry.id   a7807b01f29a4b816935947796f4d9c0
#
_cell.length_a   1.000
_cell.length_b   1.000
_cell.length_c   1.000
_cell.angle_alpha   90.00
_cell.angle_beta   90.00
_cell.angle_gamma   90.00
#
_symmetry.space_group_name_H-M   'P 1'
#
loop_
_entity.id
_entity.type
_entity.pdbx_description
1 polymer ?
#
loop_
_entity_poly.entity_id
_entity_poly.type
_entity_poly.pdbx_seq_one_letter_code
_entity_poly.pdbx_strand_id
1 'polypeptide(L)'
;HEVFYEKDFGKLNLRLGNLLAEDEFVGSVYRDALINDAFAPTASWGANAVNGGPVFNAPGLGLRLRYDFSETTYIQAGVYDGDVFDDAGGDPSVNQHGTHFELGNGQGWTSLYQVGYNGFAISDGTDLPGWYRLSAWHHSSEFDKHAGGKADGNGGVFASVDKMLFREGKDQG
;
A
#
# COMPACT_ATOMS: atom_id res chain seq x y z
N HIS A 1 -8.99 -8.44 -9.20
CA HIS A 1 -9.98 -7.33 -9.26
C HIS A 1 -10.36 -6.96 -7.83
N GLU A 2 -10.30 -5.66 -7.50
CA GLU A 2 -10.79 -5.16 -6.22
C GLU A 2 -12.32 -5.11 -6.20
N VAL A 3 -12.91 -5.42 -5.04
CA VAL A 3 -14.34 -5.26 -4.76
C VAL A 3 -14.47 -4.70 -3.35
N PHE A 4 -14.90 -3.46 -3.24
CA PHE A 4 -14.95 -2.78 -1.95
C PHE A 4 -16.13 -1.83 -1.83
N TYR A 5 -16.47 -1.54 -0.58
CA TYR A 5 -17.33 -0.44 -0.20
C TYR A 5 -16.49 0.78 0.15
N GLU A 6 -16.85 1.96 -0.36
CA GLU A 6 -16.20 3.22 -0.03
C GLU A 6 -17.21 4.24 0.48
N LYS A 7 -16.84 4.98 1.51
CA LYS A 7 -17.67 6.01 2.12
C LYS A 7 -16.87 7.19 2.65
N ASP A 8 -17.31 8.39 2.26
CA ASP A 8 -16.81 9.64 2.81
C ASP A 8 -17.67 10.13 4.00
N PHE A 9 -16.98 10.51 5.06
CA PHE A 9 -17.52 11.16 6.24
C PHE A 9 -16.82 12.51 6.44
N GLY A 10 -17.12 13.46 5.56
CA GLY A 10 -16.42 14.75 5.50
C GLY A 10 -14.95 14.57 5.10
N LYS A 11 -14.03 14.79 6.05
CA LYS A 11 -12.59 14.64 5.84
C LYS A 11 -12.07 13.20 6.03
N LEU A 12 -12.92 12.31 6.49
CA LEU A 12 -12.58 10.90 6.69
C LEU A 12 -13.15 10.08 5.55
N ASN A 13 -12.29 9.33 4.86
CA ASN A 13 -12.66 8.35 3.85
C ASN A 13 -12.36 6.94 4.37
N LEU A 14 -13.31 6.05 4.18
CA LEU A 14 -13.23 4.64 4.55
C LEU A 14 -13.36 3.78 3.32
N ARG A 15 -12.49 2.77 3.17
CA ARG A 15 -12.64 1.64 2.25
C ARG A 15 -12.62 0.34 3.02
N LEU A 16 -13.51 -0.59 2.66
CA LEU A 16 -13.61 -1.92 3.23
C LEU A 16 -13.95 -2.92 2.13
N GLY A 17 -13.19 -3.98 2.02
CA GLY A 17 -13.43 -5.02 1.04
C GLY A 17 -12.17 -5.73 0.60
N ASN A 18 -12.18 -6.28 -0.59
CA ASN A 18 -11.04 -6.90 -1.23
C ASN A 18 -10.20 -5.81 -1.92
N LEU A 19 -9.05 -5.45 -1.33
CA LEU A 19 -8.26 -4.28 -1.67
C LEU A 19 -6.82 -4.66 -2.04
N LEU A 20 -6.21 -3.85 -2.89
CA LEU A 20 -4.78 -3.85 -3.15
C LEU A 20 -4.11 -2.79 -2.26
N ALA A 21 -3.42 -3.21 -1.21
CA ALA A 21 -2.77 -2.27 -0.31
C ALA A 21 -1.64 -1.47 -0.99
N GLU A 22 -1.03 -2.00 -2.03
CA GLU A 22 -0.02 -1.27 -2.80
C GLU A 22 -0.58 -0.03 -3.50
N ASP A 23 -1.78 -0.11 -4.06
CA ASP A 23 -2.41 1.04 -4.74
C ASP A 23 -2.70 2.17 -3.75
N GLU A 24 -3.05 1.81 -2.52
CA GLU A 24 -3.37 2.77 -1.47
C GLU A 24 -2.13 3.43 -0.84
N PHE A 25 -1.06 2.66 -0.60
CA PHE A 25 0.06 3.11 0.23
C PHE A 25 1.36 3.33 -0.53
N VAL A 26 1.50 2.73 -1.71
CA VAL A 26 2.81 2.57 -2.30
C VAL A 26 2.87 3.09 -3.73
N GLY A 27 1.79 3.01 -4.51
CA GLY A 27 1.74 3.38 -5.92
C GLY A 27 2.23 4.81 -6.19
N SER A 28 3.06 4.99 -7.20
CA SER A 28 3.37 6.29 -7.80
C SER A 28 2.26 6.70 -8.76
N VAL A 29 1.94 7.98 -8.83
CA VAL A 29 0.97 8.50 -9.83
C VAL A 29 1.46 8.33 -11.27
N TYR A 30 2.75 8.06 -11.46
CA TYR A 30 3.38 7.83 -12.76
C TYR A 30 3.71 6.36 -13.03
N ARG A 31 3.37 5.46 -12.13
CA ARG A 31 3.68 4.03 -12.22
C ARG A 31 3.31 3.44 -13.57
N ASP A 32 2.11 3.74 -14.04
CA ASP A 32 1.56 3.17 -15.28
C ASP A 32 2.25 3.69 -16.57
N ALA A 33 3.05 4.75 -16.45
CA ALA A 33 3.87 5.27 -17.54
C ALA A 33 5.25 4.61 -17.62
N LEU A 34 5.62 3.80 -16.62
CA LEU A 34 6.93 3.17 -16.55
C LEU A 34 6.85 1.69 -16.94
N ILE A 35 7.75 1.27 -17.82
CA ILE A 35 7.84 -0.13 -18.26
C ILE A 35 8.48 -1.02 -17.18
N ASN A 36 9.28 -0.43 -16.30
CA ASN A 36 10.01 -1.15 -15.27
C ASN A 36 9.20 -1.21 -13.98
N ASP A 37 8.75 -2.39 -13.63
CA ASP A 37 8.00 -2.69 -12.40
C ASP A 37 8.78 -2.49 -11.09
N ALA A 38 10.10 -2.29 -11.17
CA ALA A 38 10.93 -1.96 -10.00
C ALA A 38 10.56 -0.61 -9.36
N PHE A 39 9.83 0.24 -10.06
CA PHE A 39 9.24 1.46 -9.51
C PHE A 39 7.86 1.24 -8.86
N ALA A 40 7.33 0.01 -8.94
CA ALA A 40 6.27 -0.44 -8.07
C ALA A 40 6.91 -0.82 -6.72
N PRO A 41 6.52 -0.22 -5.63
CA PRO A 41 7.29 -0.26 -4.37
C PRO A 41 7.05 -1.51 -3.52
N THR A 42 6.67 -2.58 -4.11
CA THR A 42 6.45 -3.86 -3.43
C THR A 42 7.73 -4.44 -2.81
N ALA A 43 8.90 -4.04 -3.31
CA ALA A 43 10.16 -4.61 -2.84
C ALA A 43 10.47 -4.31 -1.36
N SER A 44 10.06 -3.15 -0.83
CA SER A 44 10.32 -2.82 0.57
C SER A 44 9.36 -3.45 1.57
N TRP A 45 8.15 -3.75 1.15
CA TRP A 45 7.09 -4.34 1.95
C TRP A 45 6.70 -5.73 1.43
N GLY A 46 6.22 -5.87 0.20
CA GLY A 46 5.72 -7.13 -0.35
C GLY A 46 6.75 -8.27 -0.31
N ALA A 47 8.03 -7.99 -0.61
CA ALA A 47 9.08 -8.99 -0.48
C ALA A 47 9.36 -9.45 0.97
N ASN A 48 8.82 -8.75 1.96
CA ASN A 48 8.97 -9.04 3.38
C ASN A 48 7.65 -9.41 4.07
N ALA A 49 6.56 -9.51 3.32
CA ALA A 49 5.28 -10.02 3.77
C ALA A 49 5.11 -11.50 3.42
N VAL A 50 4.18 -12.18 4.08
CA VAL A 50 3.82 -13.56 3.72
C VAL A 50 3.20 -13.56 2.32
N ASN A 51 3.69 -14.40 1.43
CA ASN A 51 3.22 -14.55 0.04
C ASN A 51 3.09 -13.21 -0.73
N GLY A 52 3.87 -12.20 -0.37
CA GLY A 52 3.88 -10.88 -1.00
C GLY A 52 2.85 -9.89 -0.47
N GLY A 53 1.88 -10.34 0.34
CA GLY A 53 0.79 -9.51 0.85
C GLY A 53 -0.25 -9.11 -0.22
N PRO A 54 -1.22 -8.24 0.11
CA PRO A 54 -2.26 -7.79 -0.81
C PRO A 54 -1.74 -6.77 -1.84
N VAL A 55 -1.09 -7.31 -2.86
CA VAL A 55 -0.48 -6.59 -3.99
C VAL A 55 -1.07 -7.07 -5.31
N PHE A 56 -0.78 -6.38 -6.41
CA PHE A 56 -1.17 -6.85 -7.74
C PHE A 56 -0.54 -8.24 -8.00
N ASN A 57 -1.28 -9.22 -8.33
CA ASN A 57 -2.66 -9.43 -8.76
C ASN A 57 -3.52 -10.18 -7.71
N ALA A 58 -3.15 -10.09 -6.44
CA ALA A 58 -3.74 -10.81 -5.32
C ALA A 58 -4.30 -9.82 -4.28
N PRO A 59 -5.51 -9.26 -4.50
CA PRO A 59 -6.15 -8.43 -3.50
C PRO A 59 -6.53 -9.26 -2.27
N GLY A 60 -6.45 -8.64 -1.09
CA GLY A 60 -6.86 -9.27 0.16
C GLY A 60 -7.94 -8.48 0.89
N LEU A 61 -8.66 -9.13 1.81
CA LEU A 61 -9.59 -8.41 2.67
C LEU A 61 -8.84 -7.34 3.44
N GLY A 62 -9.37 -6.14 3.42
CA GLY A 62 -8.75 -5.01 4.10
C GLY A 62 -9.74 -3.92 4.48
N LEU A 63 -9.29 -3.12 5.42
CA LEU A 63 -9.91 -1.87 5.83
C LEU A 63 -8.87 -0.77 5.71
N ARG A 64 -9.18 0.31 5.01
CA ARG A 64 -8.36 1.52 4.97
C ARG A 64 -9.16 2.72 5.46
N LEU A 65 -8.55 3.51 6.33
CA LEU A 65 -9.02 4.82 6.78
C LEU A 65 -8.03 5.89 6.31
N ARG A 66 -8.55 6.96 5.73
CA ARG A 66 -7.79 8.14 5.34
C ARG A 66 -8.45 9.39 5.91
N TYR A 67 -7.65 10.28 6.47
CA TYR A 67 -8.10 11.58 6.96
C TYR A 67 -7.32 12.70 6.28
N ASP A 68 -8.04 13.56 5.56
CA ASP A 68 -7.47 14.71 4.87
C ASP A 68 -7.53 15.96 5.77
N PHE A 69 -6.35 16.39 6.27
CA PHE A 69 -6.25 17.64 7.05
C PHE A 69 -6.54 18.84 6.18
N SER A 70 -6.05 18.83 4.93
CA SER A 70 -6.21 19.84 3.91
C SER A 70 -6.27 19.18 2.53
N GLU A 71 -6.36 19.98 1.47
CA GLU A 71 -6.29 19.50 0.07
C GLU A 71 -4.94 18.84 -0.27
N THR A 72 -3.91 19.12 0.52
CA THR A 72 -2.55 18.64 0.24
C THR A 72 -2.00 17.65 1.25
N THR A 73 -2.53 17.62 2.46
CA THR A 73 -1.94 16.86 3.56
C THR A 73 -2.93 15.86 4.13
N TYR A 74 -2.50 14.61 4.25
CA TYR A 74 -3.32 13.52 4.78
C TYR A 74 -2.52 12.56 5.65
N ILE A 75 -3.24 11.79 6.44
CA ILE A 75 -2.77 10.55 7.05
C ILE A 75 -3.69 9.42 6.61
N GLN A 76 -3.14 8.22 6.52
CA GLN A 76 -3.95 7.03 6.31
C GLN A 76 -3.36 5.83 7.04
N ALA A 77 -4.25 4.89 7.37
CA ALA A 77 -3.90 3.61 7.96
C ALA A 77 -4.76 2.51 7.33
N GLY A 78 -4.19 1.34 7.17
CA GLY A 78 -4.89 0.17 6.67
C GLY A 78 -4.50 -1.08 7.43
N VAL A 79 -5.45 -2.01 7.53
CA VAL A 79 -5.24 -3.36 8.06
C VAL A 79 -5.78 -4.33 7.03
N TYR A 80 -5.00 -5.34 6.72
CA TYR A 80 -5.26 -6.30 5.67
C TYR A 80 -5.01 -7.72 6.15
N ASP A 81 -5.58 -8.67 5.45
CA ASP A 81 -5.20 -10.07 5.57
C ASP A 81 -3.68 -10.24 5.46
N GLY A 82 -3.11 -11.09 6.30
CA GLY A 82 -1.67 -11.31 6.33
C GLY A 82 -1.18 -12.25 5.23
N ASP A 83 -2.03 -13.20 4.83
CA ASP A 83 -1.74 -14.15 3.75
C ASP A 83 -2.92 -14.24 2.77
N VAL A 84 -2.84 -13.52 1.69
CA VAL A 84 -3.88 -13.46 0.66
C VAL A 84 -4.14 -14.79 -0.06
N PHE A 85 -3.23 -15.77 0.08
CA PHE A 85 -3.38 -17.09 -0.52
C PHE A 85 -3.97 -18.15 0.44
N ASP A 86 -3.95 -17.87 1.76
CA ASP A 86 -4.33 -18.84 2.80
C ASP A 86 -3.57 -20.18 2.70
N ASP A 87 -2.35 -20.10 2.19
CA ASP A 87 -1.47 -21.27 2.01
C ASP A 87 0.00 -20.94 2.30
N ALA A 88 0.57 -21.55 3.32
CA ALA A 88 1.97 -21.36 3.70
C ALA A 88 2.98 -21.70 2.59
N GLY A 89 2.58 -22.51 1.61
CA GLY A 89 3.37 -22.86 0.44
C GLY A 89 3.27 -21.86 -0.72
N GLY A 90 2.34 -20.90 -0.59
CA GLY A 90 2.12 -19.85 -1.60
C GLY A 90 1.28 -20.29 -2.80
N ASP A 91 0.39 -21.30 -2.63
CA ASP A 91 -0.52 -21.74 -3.69
C ASP A 91 -1.73 -20.79 -3.79
N PRO A 92 -1.82 -19.93 -4.83
CA PRO A 92 -2.92 -18.99 -4.98
C PRO A 92 -4.27 -19.66 -5.29
N SER A 93 -4.29 -20.97 -5.61
CA SER A 93 -5.53 -21.67 -5.90
C SER A 93 -6.36 -21.98 -4.65
N VAL A 94 -5.76 -21.94 -3.47
CA VAL A 94 -6.43 -22.19 -2.19
C VAL A 94 -7.40 -21.06 -1.87
N ASN A 95 -7.04 -19.80 -2.14
CA ASN A 95 -7.90 -18.64 -1.99
C ASN A 95 -8.01 -17.83 -3.30
N GLN A 96 -8.39 -18.51 -4.37
CA GLN A 96 -8.40 -17.96 -5.74
C GLN A 96 -9.17 -16.64 -5.90
N HIS A 97 -10.14 -16.37 -5.03
CA HIS A 97 -11.00 -15.17 -5.11
C HIS A 97 -10.68 -14.14 -4.04
N GLY A 98 -9.73 -14.41 -3.13
CA GLY A 98 -9.38 -13.52 -2.01
C GLY A 98 -10.58 -13.23 -1.08
N THR A 99 -11.45 -14.22 -0.91
CA THR A 99 -12.69 -14.08 -0.10
C THR A 99 -12.68 -14.92 1.16
N HIS A 100 -11.68 -15.74 1.35
CA HIS A 100 -11.42 -16.47 2.58
C HIS A 100 -10.43 -15.69 3.43
N PHE A 101 -10.66 -15.61 4.73
CA PHE A 101 -9.83 -14.84 5.67
C PHE A 101 -9.51 -15.69 6.88
N GLU A 102 -8.24 -15.83 7.16
CA GLU A 102 -7.77 -16.56 8.32
C GLU A 102 -6.72 -15.75 9.08
N LEU A 103 -7.11 -15.15 10.21
CA LEU A 103 -6.20 -14.37 11.07
C LEU A 103 -5.37 -15.24 12.02
N GLY A 104 -5.51 -16.55 11.93
CA GLY A 104 -4.83 -17.55 12.73
C GLY A 104 -3.72 -18.29 11.99
N ASN A 105 -3.24 -19.40 12.56
CA ASN A 105 -2.38 -20.41 11.93
C ASN A 105 -1.09 -19.87 11.29
N GLY A 106 -0.53 -18.78 11.79
CA GLY A 106 0.69 -18.18 11.27
C GLY A 106 0.49 -17.18 10.13
N GLN A 107 -0.73 -17.01 9.64
CA GLN A 107 -1.05 -16.04 8.58
C GLN A 107 -1.04 -14.59 9.08
N GLY A 108 -1.67 -14.36 10.25
CA GLY A 108 -1.67 -13.05 10.89
C GLY A 108 -2.40 -11.97 10.10
N TRP A 109 -1.93 -10.74 10.24
CA TRP A 109 -2.46 -9.56 9.55
C TRP A 109 -1.35 -8.58 9.22
N THR A 110 -1.54 -7.80 8.16
CA THR A 110 -0.65 -6.72 7.74
C THR A 110 -1.28 -5.37 8.03
N SER A 111 -0.53 -4.44 8.58
CA SER A 111 -0.94 -3.05 8.74
C SER A 111 0.02 -2.10 8.04
N LEU A 112 -0.52 -1.05 7.45
CA LEU A 112 0.23 0.02 6.82
C LEU A 112 -0.23 1.38 7.37
N TYR A 113 0.72 2.29 7.48
CA TYR A 113 0.51 3.65 7.98
C TYR A 113 1.24 4.62 7.06
N GLN A 114 0.63 5.75 6.77
CA GLN A 114 1.25 6.74 5.89
C GLN A 114 0.86 8.16 6.28
N VAL A 115 1.81 9.06 6.20
CA VAL A 115 1.58 10.48 6.09
C VAL A 115 2.00 10.94 4.70
N GLY A 116 1.16 11.76 4.06
CA GLY A 116 1.41 12.24 2.71
C GLY A 116 1.19 13.74 2.56
N TYR A 117 2.00 14.32 1.67
CA TYR A 117 1.82 15.68 1.18
C TYR A 117 1.74 15.64 -0.34
N ASN A 118 0.62 16.13 -0.90
CA ASN A 118 0.34 16.17 -2.33
C ASN A 118 0.38 17.60 -2.85
N GLY A 119 1.56 18.06 -3.23
CA GLY A 119 1.76 19.38 -3.83
C GLY A 119 1.17 19.53 -5.24
N PHE A 120 0.71 18.43 -5.87
CA PHE A 120 -0.03 18.49 -7.14
C PHE A 120 -1.40 19.16 -7.01
N ALA A 121 -1.98 19.18 -5.80
CA ALA A 121 -3.22 19.88 -5.53
C ALA A 121 -3.06 21.41 -5.53
N ILE A 122 -1.82 21.91 -5.38
CA ILE A 122 -1.48 23.33 -5.40
C ILE A 122 -0.58 23.60 -6.61
N SER A 123 -1.16 23.93 -7.74
CA SER A 123 -0.42 24.42 -8.89
C SER A 123 -0.75 25.90 -9.09
N ASP A 124 0.05 26.78 -8.51
CA ASP A 124 -0.03 28.23 -8.76
C ASP A 124 0.78 28.67 -9.99
N GLY A 125 1.39 27.72 -10.69
CA GLY A 125 2.19 27.94 -11.89
C GLY A 125 3.62 28.38 -11.62
N THR A 126 4.01 28.58 -10.37
CA THR A 126 5.36 29.08 -10.00
C THR A 126 6.27 27.97 -9.51
N ASP A 127 5.72 26.97 -8.80
CA ASP A 127 6.47 25.85 -8.29
C ASP A 127 6.19 24.54 -9.04
N LEU A 128 7.19 23.67 -9.10
CA LEU A 128 7.05 22.33 -9.65
C LEU A 128 6.42 21.40 -8.59
N PRO A 129 5.23 20.85 -8.82
CA PRO A 129 4.52 20.04 -7.84
C PRO A 129 5.27 18.76 -7.52
N GLY A 130 4.94 18.19 -6.36
CA GLY A 130 5.49 16.92 -5.94
C GLY A 130 4.59 16.21 -4.95
N TRP A 131 4.65 14.89 -4.94
CA TRP A 131 3.97 14.04 -3.98
C TRP A 131 5.00 13.36 -3.08
N TYR A 132 4.92 13.60 -1.79
CA TYR A 132 5.86 13.12 -0.79
C TYR A 132 5.13 12.24 0.22
N ARG A 133 5.64 11.05 0.48
CA ARG A 133 5.02 10.08 1.38
C ARG A 133 6.07 9.44 2.28
N LEU A 134 5.72 9.30 3.54
CA LEU A 134 6.45 8.50 4.51
C LEU A 134 5.51 7.44 5.05
N SER A 135 5.92 6.20 4.96
CA SER A 135 5.11 5.04 5.31
C SER A 135 5.84 4.10 6.26
N ALA A 136 5.06 3.41 7.08
CA ALA A 136 5.51 2.30 7.89
C ALA A 136 4.56 1.11 7.68
N TRP A 137 5.08 -0.09 7.87
CA TRP A 137 4.28 -1.31 7.81
C TRP A 137 4.68 -2.28 8.91
N HIS A 138 3.76 -3.15 9.27
CA HIS A 138 3.97 -4.22 10.22
C HIS A 138 3.15 -5.45 9.80
N HIS A 139 3.75 -6.62 9.92
CA HIS A 139 3.11 -7.92 9.71
C HIS A 139 3.20 -8.74 11.00
N SER A 140 2.11 -9.33 11.45
CA SER A 140 2.04 -9.97 12.76
C SER A 140 2.45 -11.46 12.78
N SER A 141 2.68 -12.07 11.62
CA SER A 141 3.10 -13.48 11.53
C SER A 141 4.51 -13.73 12.05
N GLU A 142 4.84 -14.98 12.16
CA GLU A 142 6.18 -15.46 12.50
C GLU A 142 7.06 -15.51 11.24
N PHE A 143 8.30 -15.03 11.35
CA PHE A 143 9.26 -14.97 10.24
C PHE A 143 10.57 -15.64 10.60
N ASP A 144 11.21 -16.29 9.62
CA ASP A 144 12.53 -16.87 9.78
C ASP A 144 13.63 -15.80 9.86
N LYS A 145 14.51 -15.90 10.85
CA LYS A 145 15.67 -15.04 11.00
C LYS A 145 16.82 -15.52 10.13
N HIS A 146 17.56 -14.61 9.51
CA HIS A 146 18.79 -14.95 8.77
C HIS A 146 19.85 -15.69 9.61
N ALA A 147 19.88 -15.45 10.92
CA ALA A 147 20.78 -16.14 11.85
C ALA A 147 20.23 -17.47 12.40
N GLY A 148 19.10 -17.94 11.88
CA GLY A 148 18.36 -19.10 12.34
C GLY A 148 17.38 -18.79 13.47
N GLY A 149 16.36 -19.65 13.61
CA GLY A 149 15.23 -19.46 14.51
C GLY A 149 14.18 -18.50 13.95
N LYS A 150 13.14 -18.23 14.74
CA LYS A 150 11.99 -17.42 14.35
C LYS A 150 11.88 -16.10 15.12
N ALA A 151 11.16 -15.15 14.56
CA ALA A 151 10.80 -13.88 15.18
C ALA A 151 9.30 -13.65 15.00
N ASP A 152 8.65 -13.17 16.05
CA ASP A 152 7.28 -12.71 15.98
C ASP A 152 7.25 -11.34 15.32
N GLY A 153 6.51 -11.27 14.22
CA GLY A 153 6.34 -10.04 13.46
C GLY A 153 7.53 -9.65 12.58
N ASN A 154 7.21 -8.83 11.59
CA ASN A 154 8.16 -8.16 10.70
C ASN A 154 7.67 -6.74 10.46
N GLY A 155 8.54 -5.80 10.14
CA GLY A 155 8.12 -4.43 9.91
C GLY A 155 9.21 -3.56 9.31
N GLY A 156 8.79 -2.44 8.75
CA GLY A 156 9.71 -1.53 8.12
C GLY A 156 9.12 -0.15 7.87
N VAL A 157 9.98 0.72 7.37
CA VAL A 157 9.61 2.07 6.94
C VAL A 157 10.12 2.31 5.52
N PHE A 158 9.38 3.10 4.76
CA PHE A 158 9.80 3.55 3.43
C PHE A 158 9.30 4.96 3.13
N ALA A 159 10.00 5.64 2.25
CA ALA A 159 9.59 6.93 1.74
C ALA A 159 9.50 6.88 0.22
N SER A 160 8.54 7.60 -0.35
CA SER A 160 8.43 7.78 -1.79
C SER A 160 8.20 9.24 -2.15
N VAL A 161 8.78 9.63 -3.27
CA VAL A 161 8.71 11.01 -3.80
C VAL A 161 8.47 10.95 -5.30
N ASP A 162 7.37 11.55 -5.72
CA ASP A 162 7.11 11.88 -7.11
C ASP A 162 7.29 13.39 -7.27
N LYS A 163 8.29 13.84 -8.00
CA LYS A 163 8.57 15.27 -8.15
C LYS A 163 8.68 15.65 -9.63
N MET A 164 7.92 16.63 -10.04
CA MET A 164 8.15 17.26 -11.35
C MET A 164 9.50 17.99 -11.31
N LEU A 165 10.40 17.62 -12.20
CA LEU A 165 11.74 18.22 -12.29
C LEU A 165 11.83 19.32 -13.34
N PHE A 166 10.94 19.30 -14.34
CA PHE A 166 10.95 20.22 -15.44
C PHE A 166 9.53 20.44 -15.97
N ARG A 167 9.23 21.66 -16.42
CA ARG A 167 7.98 22.00 -17.13
C ARG A 167 8.34 22.79 -18.38
N GLU A 168 7.91 22.33 -19.53
CA GLU A 168 8.02 23.10 -20.77
C GLU A 168 7.05 24.29 -20.75
N GLY A 169 7.50 25.46 -21.22
CA GLY A 169 6.85 26.76 -21.00
C GLY A 169 5.46 26.95 -21.61
N LYS A 170 4.85 25.92 -22.21
CA LYS A 170 3.48 25.93 -22.76
C LYS A 170 2.71 24.64 -22.55
N ASP A 171 3.29 23.60 -21.95
CA ASP A 171 2.59 22.38 -21.63
C ASP A 171 1.94 22.51 -20.25
N GLN A 172 0.67 22.21 -20.20
CA GLN A 172 -0.07 22.13 -18.93
C GLN A 172 -0.06 20.69 -18.35
N GLY A 173 0.91 19.85 -18.78
CA GLY A 173 1.09 18.49 -18.27
C GLY A 173 0.07 17.51 -18.78
#